data_758cc7a905cfa1af8aa4acbee6f4f1e0
#
_entry.id   758cc7a905cfa1af8aa4acbee6f4f1e0
#
_cell.length_a   1.000
_cell.length_b   1.000
_cell.length_c   1.000
_cell.angle_alpha   90.00
_cell.angle_beta   90.00
_cell.angle_gamma   90.00
#
_symmetry.space_group_name_H-M   'P 1'
#
loop_
_entity.id
_entity.type
_entity.pdbx_description
1 polymer ?
#
loop_
_entity_poly.entity_id
_entity_poly.type
_entity_poly.pdbx_seq_one_letter_code
_entity_poly.pdbx_strand_id
1 'polypeptide(L)'
;PMLDLLAVGRQLYVVELSSFQLELINDLKGAVACLLNISPDHMDRYKTLDDYVTAKQRIFQGAVSIVSNRDDNLISLPSAEQSDVTTFGLDDPIEGQYGVTNHQDRDYLCCGDERLILVDSIAMKGRHNLANALAALALGSATGLKLSAVLDTLQNFKGLPHRCEVVTTIDEVLFIDDSKGTNVGATVAAIEGFGSESAPNVLLIAGGQGKGQDFNDLRSAASRFVKCGIFYGEDAQKIEDALQSTINVRRVETVESAVNHAKQSAVAGDIVLFSPACASFDLFAGFEERGRHFQRAVLSSKCTTLDRSDQGALC
;
A
#
# COMPACT_ATOMS: atom_id res chain seq x y z
N PRO A 1 0.41 4.60 22.86
CA PRO A 1 -1.04 4.45 23.02
C PRO A 1 -1.74 5.81 23.00
N MET A 2 -3.00 5.87 22.58
CA MET A 2 -3.77 7.11 22.46
C MET A 2 -3.84 7.88 23.81
N LEU A 3 -3.98 7.19 24.91
CA LEU A 3 -4.05 7.79 26.25
C LEU A 3 -2.78 8.56 26.63
N ASP A 4 -1.61 8.11 26.18
CA ASP A 4 -0.35 8.79 26.46
C ASP A 4 -0.26 10.13 25.70
N LEU A 5 -0.91 10.22 24.54
CA LEU A 5 -0.95 11.45 23.75
C LEU A 5 -1.85 12.53 24.39
N LEU A 6 -2.88 12.16 25.14
CA LEU A 6 -3.75 13.11 25.82
C LEU A 6 -2.98 13.97 26.83
N ALA A 7 -1.97 13.41 27.48
CA ALA A 7 -1.12 14.13 28.44
C ALA A 7 -0.28 15.24 27.78
N VAL A 8 -0.09 15.20 26.45
CA VAL A 8 0.73 16.18 25.71
C VAL A 8 -0.06 17.43 25.30
N GLY A 9 -1.40 17.42 25.38
CA GLY A 9 -2.25 18.57 25.12
C GLY A 9 -2.19 19.08 23.67
N ARG A 10 -2.28 18.19 22.68
CA ARG A 10 -2.33 18.55 21.25
C ARG A 10 -3.70 19.13 20.87
N GLN A 11 -3.72 20.02 19.88
CA GLN A 11 -4.98 20.60 19.35
C GLN A 11 -5.70 19.62 18.40
N LEU A 12 -4.98 18.73 17.74
CA LEU A 12 -5.49 17.73 16.79
C LEU A 12 -4.81 16.38 17.04
N TYR A 13 -5.61 15.33 17.04
CA TYR A 13 -5.15 13.95 17.14
C TYR A 13 -5.56 13.20 15.88
N VAL A 14 -4.60 12.57 15.21
CA VAL A 14 -4.86 11.64 14.11
C VAL A 14 -4.75 10.24 14.68
N VAL A 15 -5.85 9.47 14.58
CA VAL A 15 -5.97 8.14 15.20
C VAL A 15 -6.28 7.11 14.13
N GLU A 16 -5.41 6.11 13.98
CA GLU A 16 -5.69 4.92 13.19
C GLU A 16 -6.44 3.91 14.06
N LEU A 17 -7.59 3.42 13.57
CA LEU A 17 -8.44 2.46 14.28
C LEU A 17 -8.56 1.17 13.45
N SER A 18 -8.26 0.04 14.07
CA SER A 18 -8.52 -1.28 13.50
C SER A 18 -10.01 -1.61 13.53
N SER A 19 -10.46 -2.55 12.67
CA SER A 19 -11.82 -3.09 12.72
C SER A 19 -12.19 -3.62 14.11
N PHE A 20 -11.23 -4.23 14.83
CA PHE A 20 -11.43 -4.75 16.18
C PHE A 20 -11.71 -3.65 17.21
N GLN A 21 -11.05 -2.50 17.08
CA GLN A 21 -11.30 -1.34 17.94
C GLN A 21 -12.64 -0.70 17.60
N LEU A 22 -13.00 -0.62 16.32
CA LEU A 22 -14.28 -0.06 15.88
C LEU A 22 -15.47 -0.90 16.37
N GLU A 23 -15.34 -2.22 16.51
CA GLU A 23 -16.37 -3.07 17.13
C GLU A 23 -16.71 -2.67 18.57
N LEU A 24 -15.74 -2.09 19.29
CA LEU A 24 -15.87 -1.69 20.70
C LEU A 24 -16.28 -0.22 20.90
N ILE A 25 -16.34 0.57 19.82
CA ILE A 25 -16.68 1.99 19.86
C ILE A 25 -18.17 2.15 19.54
N ASN A 26 -18.89 2.93 20.36
CA ASN A 26 -20.31 3.20 20.16
C ASN A 26 -20.54 4.34 19.19
N ASP A 27 -19.78 5.44 19.32
CA ASP A 27 -19.84 6.58 18.41
C ASP A 27 -18.49 7.35 18.41
N LEU A 28 -18.29 8.16 17.36
CA LEU A 28 -17.12 9.01 17.18
C LEU A 28 -17.52 10.49 17.14
N LYS A 29 -18.33 10.91 18.11
CA LYS A 29 -18.85 12.29 18.21
C LYS A 29 -17.75 13.34 18.07
N GLY A 30 -17.98 14.28 17.13
CA GLY A 30 -17.07 15.40 16.89
C GLY A 30 -15.82 15.03 16.08
N ALA A 31 -15.67 13.79 15.64
CA ALA A 31 -14.54 13.38 14.82
C ALA A 31 -14.80 13.65 13.33
N VAL A 32 -13.72 13.88 12.59
CA VAL A 32 -13.66 13.72 11.15
C VAL A 32 -13.23 12.29 10.89
N ALA A 33 -14.08 11.49 10.25
CA ALA A 33 -13.82 10.08 9.96
C ALA A 33 -13.33 9.89 8.53
N CYS A 34 -12.35 9.00 8.33
CA CYS A 34 -11.90 8.64 7.00
C CYS A 34 -11.82 7.12 6.83
N LEU A 35 -12.35 6.62 5.71
CA LEU A 35 -12.15 5.25 5.27
C LEU A 35 -11.46 5.27 3.91
N LEU A 36 -10.19 4.82 3.90
CA LEU A 36 -9.32 4.93 2.74
C LEU A 36 -9.61 3.86 1.69
N ASN A 37 -9.77 2.61 2.13
CA ASN A 37 -10.11 1.46 1.32
C ASN A 37 -10.49 0.27 2.20
N ILE A 38 -11.11 -0.73 1.56
CA ILE A 38 -11.40 -2.03 2.17
C ILE A 38 -10.82 -3.12 1.27
N SER A 39 -9.81 -3.83 1.76
CA SER A 39 -9.32 -5.07 1.14
C SER A 39 -9.44 -6.19 2.15
N PRO A 40 -9.75 -7.43 1.71
CA PRO A 40 -9.87 -8.57 2.60
C PRO A 40 -8.62 -8.72 3.49
N ASP A 41 -8.81 -8.72 4.79
CA ASP A 41 -7.79 -9.02 5.79
C ASP A 41 -8.49 -9.62 7.03
N HIS A 42 -7.75 -10.34 7.87
CA HIS A 42 -8.30 -10.93 9.10
C HIS A 42 -9.50 -11.89 8.86
N MET A 43 -9.50 -12.62 7.73
CA MET A 43 -10.55 -13.59 7.42
C MET A 43 -10.49 -14.84 8.31
N ASP A 44 -9.45 -14.98 9.13
CA ASP A 44 -9.36 -15.89 10.24
C ASP A 44 -10.33 -15.53 11.39
N ARG A 45 -10.71 -14.24 11.52
CA ARG A 45 -11.63 -13.72 12.52
C ARG A 45 -13.03 -13.46 11.99
N TYR A 46 -13.14 -12.86 10.80
CA TYR A 46 -14.42 -12.53 10.18
C TYR A 46 -14.92 -13.70 9.32
N LYS A 47 -16.21 -14.06 9.49
CA LYS A 47 -16.81 -15.17 8.75
C LYS A 47 -17.01 -14.84 7.28
N THR A 48 -17.31 -13.57 6.98
CA THR A 48 -17.54 -13.07 5.63
C THR A 48 -16.86 -11.73 5.42
N LEU A 49 -16.63 -11.35 4.16
CA LEU A 49 -16.14 -10.02 3.82
C LEU A 49 -17.12 -8.93 4.29
N ASP A 50 -18.43 -9.18 4.21
CA ASP A 50 -19.47 -8.25 4.64
C ASP A 50 -19.41 -7.95 6.15
N ASP A 51 -19.07 -8.96 6.98
CA ASP A 51 -18.84 -8.74 8.42
C ASP A 51 -17.67 -7.79 8.65
N TYR A 52 -16.58 -7.97 7.90
CA TYR A 52 -15.41 -7.11 7.97
C TYR A 52 -15.70 -5.67 7.48
N VAL A 53 -16.40 -5.54 6.35
CA VAL A 53 -16.86 -4.25 5.80
C VAL A 53 -17.73 -3.53 6.84
N THR A 54 -18.71 -4.22 7.42
CA THR A 54 -19.61 -3.67 8.45
C THR A 54 -18.81 -3.16 9.66
N ALA A 55 -17.84 -3.95 10.13
CA ALA A 55 -17.00 -3.55 11.25
C ALA A 55 -16.19 -2.27 10.93
N LYS A 56 -15.61 -2.16 9.74
CA LYS A 56 -14.84 -0.98 9.32
C LYS A 56 -15.72 0.26 9.13
N GLN A 57 -16.90 0.12 8.56
CA GLN A 57 -17.83 1.24 8.31
C GLN A 57 -18.41 1.84 9.60
N ARG A 58 -18.26 1.18 10.75
CA ARG A 58 -18.58 1.78 12.05
C ARG A 58 -17.79 3.06 12.34
N ILE A 59 -16.68 3.31 11.63
CA ILE A 59 -15.91 4.56 11.73
C ILE A 59 -16.76 5.80 11.41
N PHE A 60 -17.84 5.64 10.66
CA PHE A 60 -18.73 6.74 10.30
C PHE A 60 -19.77 7.06 11.38
N GLN A 61 -19.94 6.20 12.40
CA GLN A 61 -20.97 6.37 13.42
C GLN A 61 -20.69 7.60 14.30
N GLY A 62 -21.55 8.60 14.22
CA GLY A 62 -21.47 9.84 15.01
C GLY A 62 -20.40 10.84 14.52
N ALA A 63 -19.70 10.56 13.44
CA ALA A 63 -18.76 11.50 12.83
C ALA A 63 -19.48 12.76 12.33
N VAL A 64 -18.90 13.94 12.54
CA VAL A 64 -19.45 15.22 12.06
C VAL A 64 -19.11 15.50 10.61
N SER A 65 -17.99 14.96 10.14
CA SER A 65 -17.57 15.03 8.74
C SER A 65 -16.95 13.70 8.32
N ILE A 66 -17.20 13.29 7.09
CA ILE A 66 -16.75 12.03 6.52
C ILE A 66 -15.91 12.31 5.27
N VAL A 67 -14.71 11.71 5.22
CA VAL A 67 -13.87 11.66 4.05
C VAL A 67 -13.84 10.23 3.54
N SER A 68 -14.20 10.00 2.28
CA SER A 68 -14.35 8.65 1.74
C SER A 68 -13.78 8.50 0.34
N ASN A 69 -13.21 7.32 0.10
CA ASN A 69 -12.75 6.93 -1.24
C ASN A 69 -13.95 6.50 -2.10
N ARG A 70 -14.21 7.21 -3.21
CA ARG A 70 -15.29 6.85 -4.15
C ARG A 70 -14.89 5.78 -5.16
N ASP A 71 -13.58 5.47 -5.28
CA ASP A 71 -13.10 4.39 -6.15
C ASP A 71 -13.30 3.00 -5.52
N ASP A 72 -13.61 2.94 -4.22
CA ASP A 72 -13.83 1.67 -3.50
C ASP A 72 -15.32 1.37 -3.35
N ASN A 73 -15.81 0.45 -4.16
CA ASN A 73 -17.22 0.05 -4.21
C ASN A 73 -17.71 -0.69 -2.95
N LEU A 74 -16.81 -1.11 -2.05
CA LEU A 74 -17.17 -1.74 -0.78
C LEU A 74 -17.56 -0.70 0.28
N ILE A 75 -17.24 0.58 0.06
CA ILE A 75 -17.57 1.65 1.00
C ILE A 75 -18.98 2.18 0.72
N SER A 76 -19.88 1.98 1.68
CA SER A 76 -21.21 2.57 1.65
C SER A 76 -21.28 3.79 2.56
N LEU A 77 -21.63 4.94 2.02
CA LEU A 77 -21.75 6.18 2.79
C LEU A 77 -23.08 6.22 3.56
N PRO A 78 -23.09 6.76 4.79
CA PRO A 78 -24.34 7.07 5.47
C PRO A 78 -25.12 8.15 4.71
N SER A 79 -26.43 8.29 5.00
CA SER A 79 -27.26 9.32 4.36
C SER A 79 -26.72 10.72 4.65
N ALA A 80 -26.70 11.59 3.62
CA ALA A 80 -26.15 12.95 3.67
C ALA A 80 -26.81 13.88 4.72
N GLU A 81 -27.92 13.46 5.33
CA GLU A 81 -28.60 14.22 6.38
C GLU A 81 -27.88 14.21 7.74
N GLN A 82 -26.89 13.31 7.92
CA GLN A 82 -26.27 13.07 9.21
C GLN A 82 -24.83 13.60 9.33
N SER A 83 -24.15 13.83 8.22
CA SER A 83 -22.74 14.23 8.21
C SER A 83 -22.39 14.99 6.94
N ASP A 84 -21.45 15.91 7.04
CA ASP A 84 -20.82 16.53 5.86
C ASP A 84 -19.89 15.51 5.18
N VAL A 85 -20.16 15.19 3.90
CA VAL A 85 -19.44 14.14 3.18
C VAL A 85 -18.59 14.73 2.05
N THR A 86 -17.28 14.51 2.15
CA THR A 86 -16.31 14.84 1.11
C THR A 86 -15.76 13.52 0.54
N THR A 87 -15.69 13.41 -0.77
CA THR A 87 -15.11 12.21 -1.42
C THR A 87 -13.81 12.52 -2.14
N PHE A 88 -12.95 11.50 -2.27
CA PHE A 88 -11.77 11.55 -3.11
C PHE A 88 -11.69 10.30 -4.01
N GLY A 89 -11.04 10.43 -5.15
CA GLY A 89 -10.84 9.36 -6.14
C GLY A 89 -9.76 9.75 -7.16
N LEU A 90 -9.36 8.83 -8.02
CA LEU A 90 -8.33 9.05 -9.03
C LEU A 90 -8.89 9.51 -10.39
N ASP A 91 -10.18 9.77 -10.46
CA ASP A 91 -10.90 10.35 -11.60
C ASP A 91 -11.02 11.88 -11.49
N ASP A 92 -11.55 12.51 -12.54
CA ASP A 92 -11.87 13.94 -12.55
C ASP A 92 -12.93 14.26 -11.47
N PRO A 93 -12.64 15.21 -10.54
CA PRO A 93 -13.56 15.54 -9.46
C PRO A 93 -14.66 16.50 -9.93
N ILE A 94 -15.85 16.39 -9.37
CA ILE A 94 -16.88 17.43 -9.44
C ILE A 94 -16.75 18.37 -8.24
N GLU A 95 -17.54 19.46 -8.22
CA GLU A 95 -17.53 20.45 -7.14
C GLU A 95 -17.59 19.79 -5.75
N GLY A 96 -16.70 20.20 -4.84
CA GLY A 96 -16.58 19.68 -3.48
C GLY A 96 -15.88 18.32 -3.34
N GLN A 97 -15.45 17.71 -4.44
CA GLN A 97 -14.70 16.45 -4.43
C GLN A 97 -13.20 16.67 -4.71
N TYR A 98 -12.38 15.74 -4.22
CA TYR A 98 -10.95 15.70 -4.53
C TYR A 98 -10.67 14.64 -5.61
N GLY A 99 -9.80 14.95 -6.57
CA GLY A 99 -9.49 14.03 -7.67
C GLY A 99 -8.24 14.41 -8.45
N VAL A 100 -8.04 13.72 -9.59
CA VAL A 100 -6.91 13.93 -10.48
C VAL A 100 -7.44 14.42 -11.84
N THR A 101 -6.91 15.53 -12.31
CA THR A 101 -7.28 16.12 -13.62
C THR A 101 -6.04 16.29 -14.47
N ASN A 102 -6.11 15.89 -15.75
CA ASN A 102 -5.06 16.19 -16.73
C ASN A 102 -5.28 17.57 -17.34
N HIS A 103 -4.24 18.39 -17.32
CA HIS A 103 -4.24 19.67 -18.00
C HIS A 103 -2.90 19.90 -18.73
N GLN A 104 -2.94 20.08 -20.02
CA GLN A 104 -1.75 20.28 -20.87
C GLN A 104 -0.69 19.18 -20.67
N ASP A 105 -1.12 17.92 -20.76
CA ASP A 105 -0.30 16.73 -20.58
C ASP A 105 0.37 16.60 -19.18
N ARG A 106 -0.19 17.27 -18.18
CA ARG A 106 0.26 17.18 -16.78
C ARG A 106 -0.91 16.87 -15.85
N ASP A 107 -0.68 15.97 -14.92
CA ASP A 107 -1.67 15.58 -13.92
C ASP A 107 -1.56 16.47 -12.68
N TYR A 108 -2.72 16.90 -12.20
CA TYR A 108 -2.86 17.71 -10.98
C TYR A 108 -3.80 17.05 -9.99
N LEU A 109 -3.51 17.14 -8.70
CA LEU A 109 -4.52 16.92 -7.67
C LEU A 109 -5.38 18.18 -7.58
N CYS A 110 -6.69 17.99 -7.61
CA CYS A 110 -7.70 19.05 -7.67
C CYS A 110 -8.74 18.91 -6.59
N CYS A 111 -9.42 20.04 -6.28
CA CYS A 111 -10.69 20.06 -5.55
C CYS A 111 -11.73 20.73 -6.48
N GLY A 112 -12.68 19.96 -7.02
CA GLY A 112 -13.49 20.42 -8.14
C GLY A 112 -12.60 20.94 -9.26
N ASP A 113 -12.87 22.13 -9.77
CA ASP A 113 -12.12 22.78 -10.86
C ASP A 113 -10.77 23.41 -10.39
N GLU A 114 -10.53 23.51 -9.07
CA GLU A 114 -9.32 24.11 -8.53
C GLU A 114 -8.15 23.15 -8.55
N ARG A 115 -7.10 23.48 -9.32
CA ARG A 115 -5.83 22.72 -9.35
C ARG A 115 -4.97 23.11 -8.17
N LEU A 116 -4.71 22.15 -7.29
CA LEU A 116 -4.01 22.38 -6.02
C LEU A 116 -2.50 22.16 -6.11
N ILE A 117 -2.08 21.06 -6.76
CA ILE A 117 -0.67 20.67 -6.84
C ILE A 117 -0.40 19.78 -8.05
N LEU A 118 0.74 19.97 -8.69
CA LEU A 118 1.22 19.12 -9.77
C LEU A 118 1.64 17.76 -9.21
N VAL A 119 1.15 16.67 -9.80
CA VAL A 119 1.45 15.29 -9.35
C VAL A 119 2.96 15.02 -9.32
N ASP A 120 3.71 15.49 -10.32
CA ASP A 120 5.16 15.32 -10.40
C ASP A 120 5.93 15.97 -9.24
N SER A 121 5.36 17.00 -8.60
CA SER A 121 5.97 17.69 -7.45
C SER A 121 5.74 16.97 -6.11
N ILE A 122 4.88 15.94 -6.08
CA ILE A 122 4.64 15.14 -4.87
C ILE A 122 5.81 14.19 -4.65
N ALA A 123 6.32 14.16 -3.42
CA ALA A 123 7.51 13.36 -3.10
C ALA A 123 7.25 11.84 -3.20
N MET A 124 6.10 11.37 -2.71
CA MET A 124 5.70 9.96 -2.80
C MET A 124 5.18 9.63 -4.21
N LYS A 125 5.68 8.56 -4.80
CA LYS A 125 5.28 8.11 -6.15
C LYS A 125 4.32 6.92 -6.09
N GLY A 126 3.60 6.68 -7.20
CA GLY A 126 2.65 5.57 -7.36
C GLY A 126 1.18 5.99 -7.17
N ARG A 127 0.29 5.36 -7.95
CA ARG A 127 -1.16 5.70 -7.98
C ARG A 127 -1.81 5.62 -6.59
N HIS A 128 -1.49 4.60 -5.79
CA HIS A 128 -1.99 4.45 -4.43
C HIS A 128 -1.58 5.63 -3.52
N ASN A 129 -0.40 6.21 -3.74
CA ASN A 129 0.06 7.38 -2.99
C ASN A 129 -0.64 8.67 -3.44
N LEU A 130 -1.11 8.75 -4.69
CA LEU A 130 -1.98 9.85 -5.11
C LEU A 130 -3.33 9.80 -4.38
N ALA A 131 -3.94 8.62 -4.23
CA ALA A 131 -5.15 8.44 -3.43
C ALA A 131 -4.92 8.83 -1.96
N ASN A 132 -3.78 8.44 -1.37
CA ASN A 132 -3.39 8.84 -0.02
C ASN A 132 -3.21 10.36 0.10
N ALA A 133 -2.61 11.02 -0.90
CA ALA A 133 -2.43 12.47 -0.94
C ALA A 133 -3.77 13.21 -1.03
N LEU A 134 -4.71 12.71 -1.87
CA LEU A 134 -6.07 13.26 -1.96
C LEU A 134 -6.84 13.09 -0.65
N ALA A 135 -6.72 11.94 0.02
CA ALA A 135 -7.29 11.74 1.34
C ALA A 135 -6.71 12.71 2.38
N ALA A 136 -5.39 12.95 2.34
CA ALA A 136 -4.73 13.91 3.24
C ALA A 136 -5.19 15.35 2.98
N LEU A 137 -5.39 15.75 1.71
CA LEU A 137 -5.96 17.05 1.34
C LEU A 137 -7.37 17.20 1.87
N ALA A 138 -8.23 16.21 1.64
CA ALA A 138 -9.62 16.21 2.10
C ALA A 138 -9.72 16.25 3.64
N LEU A 139 -8.94 15.41 4.33
CA LEU A 139 -8.87 15.41 5.81
C LEU A 139 -8.32 16.73 6.36
N GLY A 140 -7.28 17.28 5.73
CA GLY A 140 -6.69 18.56 6.12
C GLY A 140 -7.73 19.70 6.03
N SER A 141 -8.49 19.74 4.95
CA SER A 141 -9.58 20.68 4.74
C SER A 141 -10.69 20.51 5.80
N ALA A 142 -11.18 19.28 5.96
CA ALA A 142 -12.25 18.96 6.92
C ALA A 142 -11.87 19.26 8.39
N THR A 143 -10.57 19.25 8.72
CA THR A 143 -10.05 19.57 10.05
C THR A 143 -9.58 21.03 10.20
N GLY A 144 -9.74 21.86 9.16
CA GLY A 144 -9.38 23.28 9.18
C GLY A 144 -7.87 23.56 9.13
N LEU A 145 -7.06 22.61 8.64
CA LEU A 145 -5.63 22.86 8.39
C LEU A 145 -5.45 23.83 7.21
N LYS A 146 -4.40 24.63 7.29
CA LYS A 146 -4.07 25.53 6.17
C LYS A 146 -3.66 24.72 4.94
N LEU A 147 -4.32 24.93 3.81
CA LEU A 147 -4.02 24.25 2.56
C LEU A 147 -2.52 24.32 2.19
N SER A 148 -1.90 25.51 2.35
CA SER A 148 -0.47 25.69 2.06
C SER A 148 0.44 24.75 2.87
N ALA A 149 0.09 24.49 4.14
CA ALA A 149 0.86 23.56 4.98
C ALA A 149 0.69 22.10 4.54
N VAL A 150 -0.52 21.72 4.09
CA VAL A 150 -0.76 20.36 3.54
C VAL A 150 0.00 20.18 2.24
N LEU A 151 -0.06 21.15 1.32
CA LEU A 151 0.67 21.12 0.05
C LEU A 151 2.19 21.04 0.24
N ASP A 152 2.75 21.86 1.14
CA ASP A 152 4.17 21.82 1.49
C ASP A 152 4.57 20.44 2.05
N THR A 153 3.71 19.85 2.88
CA THR A 153 3.94 18.50 3.40
C THR A 153 3.96 17.46 2.28
N LEU A 154 3.02 17.50 1.33
CA LEU A 154 2.98 16.55 0.21
C LEU A 154 4.22 16.63 -0.69
N GLN A 155 4.81 17.81 -0.84
CA GLN A 155 6.06 18.00 -1.60
C GLN A 155 7.30 17.43 -0.87
N ASN A 156 7.29 17.42 0.45
CA ASN A 156 8.48 17.09 1.25
C ASN A 156 8.42 15.74 1.94
N PHE A 157 7.21 15.17 2.16
CA PHE A 157 7.02 13.91 2.85
C PHE A 157 7.36 12.72 1.95
N LYS A 158 8.46 12.05 2.24
CA LYS A 158 9.01 10.93 1.44
C LYS A 158 8.34 9.57 1.70
N GLY A 159 7.31 9.51 2.53
CA GLY A 159 6.66 8.28 2.97
C GLY A 159 7.12 7.80 4.34
N LEU A 160 6.56 6.68 4.77
CA LEU A 160 6.92 5.99 6.02
C LEU A 160 7.91 4.85 5.71
N PRO A 161 8.81 4.52 6.65
CA PRO A 161 9.69 3.36 6.50
C PRO A 161 8.90 2.10 6.16
N HIS A 162 9.43 1.29 5.26
CA HIS A 162 8.83 0.00 4.86
C HIS A 162 7.44 0.09 4.21
N ARG A 163 7.04 1.26 3.69
CA ARG A 163 5.80 1.46 2.90
C ARG A 163 6.16 2.00 1.53
N CYS A 164 6.39 1.11 0.59
CA CYS A 164 6.86 1.44 -0.76
C CYS A 164 8.09 2.36 -0.74
N GLU A 165 8.97 2.18 0.23
CA GLU A 165 10.17 2.96 0.44
C GLU A 165 11.21 2.64 -0.63
N VAL A 166 11.68 3.64 -1.36
CA VAL A 166 12.80 3.47 -2.30
C VAL A 166 14.08 3.29 -1.50
N VAL A 167 14.69 2.13 -1.58
CA VAL A 167 15.94 1.80 -0.88
C VAL A 167 17.14 2.35 -1.64
N THR A 168 17.24 2.02 -2.92
CA THR A 168 18.33 2.46 -3.81
C THR A 168 18.03 2.08 -5.27
N THR A 169 18.86 2.59 -6.16
CA THR A 169 18.95 2.13 -7.55
C THR A 169 20.35 1.57 -7.80
N ILE A 170 20.45 0.34 -8.31
CA ILE A 170 21.70 -0.35 -8.64
C ILE A 170 21.61 -0.78 -10.09
N ASP A 171 22.55 -0.40 -10.94
CA ASP A 171 22.60 -0.77 -12.37
C ASP A 171 21.26 -0.50 -13.09
N GLU A 172 20.67 0.66 -12.82
CA GLU A 172 19.35 1.09 -13.32
C GLU A 172 18.17 0.17 -12.90
N VAL A 173 18.34 -0.67 -11.88
CA VAL A 173 17.31 -1.46 -11.22
C VAL A 173 16.89 -0.76 -9.93
N LEU A 174 15.58 -0.48 -9.78
CA LEU A 174 15.03 0.17 -8.60
C LEU A 174 14.65 -0.88 -7.54
N PHE A 175 15.11 -0.69 -6.31
CA PHE A 175 14.78 -1.57 -5.17
C PHE A 175 13.81 -0.86 -4.21
N ILE A 176 12.65 -1.48 -3.96
CA ILE A 176 11.55 -0.93 -3.16
C ILE A 176 11.23 -1.85 -2.00
N ASP A 177 11.19 -1.28 -0.80
CA ASP A 177 10.79 -1.93 0.46
C ASP A 177 9.35 -1.58 0.81
N ASP A 178 8.46 -2.54 0.63
CA ASP A 178 7.07 -2.50 1.08
C ASP A 178 6.79 -3.63 2.08
N SER A 179 7.71 -3.84 3.03
CA SER A 179 7.55 -4.88 4.05
C SER A 179 6.27 -4.75 4.87
N LYS A 180 5.65 -3.56 4.91
CA LYS A 180 4.34 -3.31 5.51
C LYS A 180 3.18 -3.86 4.66
N GLY A 181 3.38 -4.24 3.42
CA GLY A 181 2.41 -4.94 2.57
C GLY A 181 2.14 -6.36 3.08
N THR A 182 1.37 -6.48 4.16
CA THR A 182 1.11 -7.74 4.88
C THR A 182 -0.16 -8.45 4.47
N ASN A 183 -0.81 -7.99 3.40
CA ASN A 183 -1.99 -8.61 2.80
C ASN A 183 -1.94 -8.49 1.28
N VAL A 184 -2.75 -9.30 0.60
CA VAL A 184 -2.81 -9.40 -0.86
C VAL A 184 -3.17 -8.07 -1.50
N GLY A 185 -4.16 -7.34 -0.98
CA GLY A 185 -4.59 -6.06 -1.53
C GLY A 185 -3.50 -4.98 -1.53
N ALA A 186 -2.69 -4.93 -0.46
CA ALA A 186 -1.54 -4.01 -0.39
C ALA A 186 -0.49 -4.34 -1.48
N THR A 187 -0.20 -5.63 -1.66
CA THR A 187 0.76 -6.08 -2.68
C THR A 187 0.24 -5.84 -4.10
N VAL A 188 -1.05 -6.05 -4.37
CA VAL A 188 -1.68 -5.68 -5.65
C VAL A 188 -1.49 -4.20 -5.92
N ALA A 189 -1.83 -3.34 -4.96
CA ALA A 189 -1.66 -1.89 -5.11
C ALA A 189 -0.21 -1.47 -5.35
N ALA A 190 0.75 -2.13 -4.69
CA ALA A 190 2.17 -1.87 -4.91
C ALA A 190 2.62 -2.32 -6.31
N ILE A 191 2.23 -3.51 -6.77
CA ILE A 191 2.52 -4.01 -8.13
C ILE A 191 1.97 -3.04 -9.18
N GLU A 192 0.70 -2.65 -9.08
CA GLU A 192 0.05 -1.72 -10.02
C GLU A 192 0.62 -0.30 -9.95
N GLY A 193 1.10 0.10 -8.76
CA GLY A 193 1.68 1.43 -8.55
C GLY A 193 3.06 1.62 -9.18
N PHE A 194 3.82 0.55 -9.34
CA PHE A 194 5.19 0.59 -9.87
C PHE A 194 5.37 -0.15 -11.19
N GLY A 195 4.44 -1.03 -11.56
CA GLY A 195 4.51 -1.80 -12.79
C GLY A 195 4.42 -0.94 -14.05
N SER A 196 5.11 -1.36 -15.10
CA SER A 196 5.08 -0.68 -16.41
C SER A 196 3.98 -1.26 -17.29
N GLU A 197 3.14 -0.39 -17.85
CA GLU A 197 2.11 -0.78 -18.83
C GLU A 197 2.70 -1.24 -20.19
N SER A 198 3.96 -0.89 -20.47
CA SER A 198 4.59 -1.26 -21.74
C SER A 198 5.09 -2.71 -21.78
N ALA A 199 5.56 -3.23 -20.65
CA ALA A 199 6.00 -4.62 -20.49
C ALA A 199 6.19 -4.94 -19.01
N PRO A 200 6.00 -6.23 -18.58
CA PRO A 200 6.28 -6.65 -17.22
C PRO A 200 7.74 -6.37 -16.82
N ASN A 201 7.92 -5.61 -15.76
CA ASN A 201 9.23 -5.17 -15.26
C ASN A 201 9.41 -5.37 -13.75
N VAL A 202 8.45 -5.95 -13.05
CA VAL A 202 8.51 -6.17 -11.60
C VAL A 202 9.07 -7.55 -11.30
N LEU A 203 10.13 -7.63 -10.49
CA LEU A 203 10.54 -8.83 -9.78
C LEU A 203 9.93 -8.76 -8.39
N LEU A 204 8.87 -9.55 -8.15
CA LEU A 204 8.14 -9.55 -6.89
C LEU A 204 8.79 -10.49 -5.89
N ILE A 205 9.21 -9.99 -4.74
CA ILE A 205 9.60 -10.79 -3.58
C ILE A 205 8.44 -10.82 -2.59
N ALA A 206 7.85 -12.01 -2.36
CA ALA A 206 6.69 -12.17 -1.48
C ALA A 206 6.81 -13.43 -0.60
N GLY A 207 6.05 -13.44 0.52
CA GLY A 207 6.00 -14.58 1.41
C GLY A 207 5.97 -14.24 2.90
N GLY A 208 5.80 -15.29 3.71
CA GLY A 208 5.55 -15.20 5.14
C GLY A 208 4.29 -15.95 5.52
N GLN A 209 3.59 -15.50 6.58
CA GLN A 209 2.35 -16.10 7.10
C GLN A 209 1.12 -15.43 6.49
N GLY A 210 0.37 -16.13 5.65
CA GLY A 210 -0.72 -15.59 4.83
C GLY A 210 -2.08 -15.43 5.53
N LYS A 211 -2.24 -15.90 6.75
CA LYS A 211 -3.49 -15.74 7.55
C LYS A 211 -4.77 -16.17 6.82
N GLY A 212 -4.70 -17.20 5.99
CA GLY A 212 -5.87 -17.73 5.27
C GLY A 212 -6.33 -16.91 4.06
N GLN A 213 -5.55 -15.94 3.60
CA GLN A 213 -5.86 -15.14 2.40
C GLN A 213 -5.85 -15.98 1.13
N ASP A 214 -6.65 -15.57 0.14
CA ASP A 214 -6.63 -16.13 -1.21
C ASP A 214 -5.59 -15.36 -2.06
N PHE A 215 -4.51 -16.05 -2.44
CA PHE A 215 -3.47 -15.47 -3.28
C PHE A 215 -3.83 -15.40 -4.77
N ASN A 216 -4.97 -15.99 -5.20
CA ASN A 216 -5.44 -15.87 -6.57
C ASN A 216 -5.74 -14.42 -6.98
N ASP A 217 -6.07 -13.56 -6.03
CA ASP A 217 -6.31 -12.14 -6.26
C ASP A 217 -5.05 -11.39 -6.76
N LEU A 218 -3.85 -11.95 -6.56
CA LEU A 218 -2.62 -11.42 -7.15
C LEU A 218 -2.51 -11.64 -8.66
N ARG A 219 -3.24 -12.62 -9.24
CA ARG A 219 -3.05 -13.07 -10.64
C ARG A 219 -3.22 -11.95 -11.65
N SER A 220 -4.23 -11.11 -11.49
CA SER A 220 -4.52 -10.04 -12.44
C SER A 220 -3.36 -9.05 -12.53
N ALA A 221 -2.89 -8.53 -11.40
CA ALA A 221 -1.78 -7.60 -11.36
C ALA A 221 -0.45 -8.29 -11.76
N ALA A 222 -0.24 -9.53 -11.32
CA ALA A 222 0.96 -10.29 -11.65
C ALA A 222 1.09 -10.53 -13.17
N SER A 223 0.00 -10.91 -13.86
CA SER A 223 0.02 -11.18 -15.31
C SER A 223 0.39 -9.94 -16.15
N ARG A 224 0.08 -8.75 -15.64
CA ARG A 224 0.33 -7.48 -16.35
C ARG A 224 1.73 -6.94 -16.09
N PHE A 225 2.22 -7.07 -14.88
CA PHE A 225 3.36 -6.29 -14.40
C PHE A 225 4.53 -7.11 -13.88
N VAL A 226 4.29 -8.38 -13.42
CA VAL A 226 5.33 -9.17 -12.78
C VAL A 226 6.05 -10.05 -13.80
N LYS A 227 7.36 -9.84 -13.93
CA LYS A 227 8.27 -10.62 -14.76
C LYS A 227 8.66 -11.94 -14.08
N CYS A 228 8.89 -11.89 -12.78
CA CYS A 228 9.27 -13.05 -11.97
C CYS A 228 8.78 -12.89 -10.52
N GLY A 229 8.24 -13.96 -9.94
CA GLY A 229 7.91 -14.08 -8.52
C GLY A 229 8.97 -14.89 -7.77
N ILE A 230 9.46 -14.35 -6.64
CA ILE A 230 10.46 -14.99 -5.77
C ILE A 230 9.83 -15.14 -4.39
N PHE A 231 9.52 -16.38 -3.98
CA PHE A 231 8.71 -16.64 -2.80
C PHE A 231 9.46 -17.34 -1.69
N TYR A 232 9.19 -16.96 -0.43
CA TYR A 232 9.86 -17.49 0.77
C TYR A 232 8.86 -17.61 1.93
N GLY A 233 9.27 -18.29 3.02
CA GLY A 233 8.49 -18.38 4.25
C GLY A 233 7.37 -19.43 4.21
N GLU A 234 6.50 -19.39 5.25
CA GLU A 234 5.51 -20.43 5.55
C GLU A 234 4.55 -20.73 4.40
N ASP A 235 3.97 -19.70 3.79
CA ASP A 235 2.95 -19.83 2.74
C ASP A 235 3.51 -19.65 1.31
N ALA A 236 4.85 -19.71 1.13
CA ALA A 236 5.49 -19.60 -0.19
C ALA A 236 4.91 -20.57 -1.23
N GLN A 237 4.61 -21.82 -0.83
CA GLN A 237 4.01 -22.81 -1.72
C GLN A 237 2.62 -22.39 -2.21
N LYS A 238 1.79 -21.80 -1.33
CA LYS A 238 0.45 -21.34 -1.71
C LYS A 238 0.49 -20.18 -2.70
N ILE A 239 1.47 -19.26 -2.55
CA ILE A 239 1.67 -18.17 -3.50
C ILE A 239 2.15 -18.73 -4.83
N GLU A 240 3.12 -19.67 -4.82
CA GLU A 240 3.59 -20.38 -6.01
C GLU A 240 2.43 -21.07 -6.72
N ASP A 241 1.62 -21.87 -6.03
CA ASP A 241 0.47 -22.58 -6.61
C ASP A 241 -0.54 -21.61 -7.25
N ALA A 242 -0.73 -20.45 -6.66
CA ALA A 242 -1.58 -19.41 -7.21
C ALA A 242 -1.01 -18.79 -8.49
N LEU A 243 0.30 -18.59 -8.60
CA LEU A 243 0.90 -17.76 -9.65
C LEU A 243 1.71 -18.51 -10.72
N GLN A 244 2.14 -19.77 -10.48
CA GLN A 244 3.01 -20.54 -11.40
C GLN A 244 2.44 -20.73 -12.82
N SER A 245 1.11 -20.66 -12.98
CA SER A 245 0.48 -20.73 -14.30
C SER A 245 0.44 -19.38 -15.03
N THR A 246 0.83 -18.30 -14.35
CA THR A 246 0.68 -16.92 -14.83
C THR A 246 2.03 -16.25 -15.09
N ILE A 247 3.01 -16.47 -14.20
CA ILE A 247 4.35 -15.87 -14.27
C ILE A 247 5.42 -16.92 -13.96
N ASN A 248 6.68 -16.60 -14.28
CA ASN A 248 7.82 -17.38 -13.79
C ASN A 248 7.93 -17.25 -12.27
N VAL A 249 8.16 -18.38 -11.58
CA VAL A 249 8.24 -18.40 -10.12
C VAL A 249 9.50 -19.11 -9.64
N ARG A 250 10.06 -18.62 -8.53
CA ARG A 250 11.19 -19.24 -7.82
C ARG A 250 10.90 -19.25 -6.33
N ARG A 251 11.15 -20.40 -5.69
CA ARG A 251 11.08 -20.52 -4.24
C ARG A 251 12.47 -20.53 -3.63
N VAL A 252 12.64 -19.81 -2.52
CA VAL A 252 13.89 -19.66 -1.77
C VAL A 252 13.63 -19.79 -0.28
N GLU A 253 14.67 -19.90 0.54
CA GLU A 253 14.52 -20.12 1.98
C GLU A 253 14.47 -18.80 2.78
N THR A 254 15.20 -17.76 2.32
CA THR A 254 15.37 -16.52 3.07
C THR A 254 15.17 -15.28 2.21
N VAL A 255 14.90 -14.14 2.87
CA VAL A 255 14.83 -12.82 2.20
C VAL A 255 16.15 -12.48 1.51
N GLU A 256 17.29 -12.82 2.13
CA GLU A 256 18.62 -12.58 1.55
C GLU A 256 18.82 -13.36 0.28
N SER A 257 18.38 -14.64 0.25
CA SER A 257 18.43 -15.47 -0.95
C SER A 257 17.53 -14.92 -2.05
N ALA A 258 16.34 -14.39 -1.70
CA ALA A 258 15.43 -13.74 -2.63
C ALA A 258 16.07 -12.50 -3.27
N VAL A 259 16.69 -11.63 -2.46
CA VAL A 259 17.39 -10.45 -2.96
C VAL A 259 18.55 -10.80 -3.87
N ASN A 260 19.36 -11.82 -3.51
CA ASN A 260 20.47 -12.27 -4.33
C ASN A 260 19.98 -12.79 -5.68
N HIS A 261 18.90 -13.56 -5.70
CA HIS A 261 18.31 -14.06 -6.94
C HIS A 261 17.76 -12.88 -7.80
N ALA A 262 17.06 -11.93 -7.18
CA ALA A 262 16.56 -10.74 -7.88
C ALA A 262 17.71 -9.92 -8.50
N LYS A 263 18.81 -9.70 -7.77
CA LYS A 263 20.02 -9.00 -8.29
C LYS A 263 20.64 -9.68 -9.50
N GLN A 264 20.57 -11.03 -9.57
CA GLN A 264 21.15 -11.81 -10.68
C GLN A 264 20.25 -11.83 -11.91
N SER A 265 18.94 -11.69 -11.71
CA SER A 265 17.92 -11.83 -12.77
C SER A 265 17.43 -10.50 -13.33
N ALA A 266 17.55 -9.43 -12.55
CA ALA A 266 17.07 -8.10 -12.94
C ALA A 266 18.00 -7.48 -14.01
N VAL A 267 17.40 -6.70 -14.91
CA VAL A 267 18.08 -5.90 -15.92
C VAL A 267 17.70 -4.44 -15.79
N ALA A 268 18.45 -3.56 -16.44
CA ALA A 268 18.16 -2.11 -16.44
C ALA A 268 16.68 -1.81 -16.77
N GLY A 269 16.03 -0.98 -15.96
CA GLY A 269 14.61 -0.65 -16.05
C GLY A 269 13.69 -1.56 -15.26
N ASP A 270 14.19 -2.66 -14.68
CA ASP A 270 13.41 -3.52 -13.79
C ASP A 270 13.26 -2.90 -12.39
N ILE A 271 12.24 -3.39 -11.67
CA ILE A 271 11.93 -3.01 -10.29
C ILE A 271 11.93 -4.26 -9.42
N VAL A 272 12.78 -4.31 -8.42
CA VAL A 272 12.72 -5.33 -7.37
C VAL A 272 11.79 -4.81 -6.28
N LEU A 273 10.57 -5.35 -6.25
CA LEU A 273 9.53 -4.97 -5.30
C LEU A 273 9.44 -6.02 -4.18
N PHE A 274 9.81 -5.61 -2.97
CA PHE A 274 9.60 -6.40 -1.76
C PHE A 274 8.25 -6.05 -1.15
N SER A 275 7.17 -6.73 -1.55
CA SER A 275 5.82 -6.57 -1.02
C SER A 275 5.24 -7.94 -0.68
N PRO A 276 5.35 -8.36 0.60
CA PRO A 276 5.24 -9.75 1.00
C PRO A 276 3.87 -10.39 0.88
N ALA A 277 2.77 -9.65 0.83
CA ALA A 277 1.38 -10.14 0.91
C ALA A 277 1.05 -10.91 2.20
N CYS A 278 2.01 -11.11 3.09
CA CYS A 278 1.95 -11.97 4.27
C CYS A 278 2.46 -11.24 5.51
N ALA A 279 1.98 -11.64 6.68
CA ALA A 279 2.61 -11.27 7.95
C ALA A 279 4.02 -11.85 8.03
N SER A 280 4.84 -11.32 8.96
CA SER A 280 6.27 -11.66 9.08
C SER A 280 6.59 -12.60 10.24
N PHE A 281 5.58 -13.01 11.00
CA PHE A 281 5.78 -13.67 12.31
C PHE A 281 6.30 -15.11 12.24
N ASP A 282 6.39 -15.69 11.05
CA ASP A 282 7.06 -16.96 10.80
C ASP A 282 8.59 -16.90 10.94
N LEU A 283 9.21 -15.78 10.51
CA LEU A 283 10.66 -15.63 10.47
C LEU A 283 11.19 -14.37 11.20
N PHE A 284 10.33 -13.41 11.53
CA PHE A 284 10.72 -12.11 12.10
C PHE A 284 9.76 -11.67 13.21
N ALA A 285 10.23 -10.85 14.14
CA ALA A 285 9.39 -10.30 15.21
C ALA A 285 8.36 -9.25 14.71
N GLY A 286 8.53 -8.71 13.51
CA GLY A 286 7.64 -7.74 12.92
C GLY A 286 8.08 -7.34 11.51
N PHE A 287 7.20 -6.59 10.82
CA PHE A 287 7.47 -6.15 9.45
C PHE A 287 8.68 -5.20 9.37
N GLU A 288 8.95 -4.44 10.43
CA GLU A 288 10.10 -3.53 10.48
C GLU A 288 11.43 -4.32 10.48
N GLU A 289 11.50 -5.41 11.24
CA GLU A 289 12.69 -6.27 11.25
C GLU A 289 12.88 -6.91 9.88
N ARG A 290 11.82 -7.44 9.29
CA ARG A 290 11.81 -8.01 7.94
C ARG A 290 12.29 -7.01 6.89
N GLY A 291 11.78 -5.78 6.92
CA GLY A 291 12.19 -4.71 6.02
C GLY A 291 13.67 -4.34 6.18
N ARG A 292 14.15 -4.23 7.43
CA ARG A 292 15.59 -4.01 7.67
C ARG A 292 16.48 -5.13 7.13
N HIS A 293 16.02 -6.40 7.16
CA HIS A 293 16.73 -7.51 6.54
C HIS A 293 16.81 -7.37 5.03
N PHE A 294 15.69 -7.02 4.38
CA PHE A 294 15.66 -6.73 2.95
C PHE A 294 16.61 -5.59 2.59
N GLN A 295 16.51 -4.43 3.25
CA GLN A 295 17.37 -3.26 2.98
C GLN A 295 18.86 -3.59 3.14
N ARG A 296 19.23 -4.32 4.21
CA ARG A 296 20.62 -4.77 4.42
C ARG A 296 21.11 -5.69 3.32
N ALA A 297 20.27 -6.64 2.87
CA ALA A 297 20.62 -7.55 1.78
C ALA A 297 20.79 -6.80 0.45
N VAL A 298 19.94 -5.80 0.19
CA VAL A 298 20.06 -4.92 -0.99
C VAL A 298 21.37 -4.12 -0.95
N LEU A 299 21.70 -3.51 0.18
CA LEU A 299 22.87 -2.63 0.32
C LEU A 299 24.20 -3.39 0.52
N SER A 300 24.14 -4.71 0.82
CA SER A 300 25.36 -5.50 0.98
C SER A 300 26.05 -5.73 -0.37
N SER A 301 27.36 -5.45 -0.43
CA SER A 301 28.21 -5.61 -1.61
C SER A 301 28.54 -7.09 -1.95
N LYS A 302 28.12 -8.05 -1.14
CA LYS A 302 28.39 -9.48 -1.35
C LYS A 302 27.41 -10.07 -2.32
N CYS A 303 27.73 -10.08 -3.60
CA CYS A 303 27.31 -11.13 -4.50
C CYS A 303 27.98 -12.43 -4.01
N THR A 304 27.30 -13.23 -3.18
CA THR A 304 27.76 -14.58 -2.88
C THR A 304 27.58 -15.36 -4.17
N THR A 305 28.69 -15.72 -4.83
CA THR A 305 28.69 -16.66 -5.96
C THR A 305 28.04 -17.94 -5.49
N LEU A 306 26.75 -18.13 -5.83
CA LEU A 306 26.11 -19.43 -5.75
C LEU A 306 26.82 -20.35 -6.74
N ASP A 307 27.12 -21.54 -6.26
CA ASP A 307 27.79 -22.61 -7.03
C ASP A 307 27.07 -22.78 -8.37
N ARG A 308 27.82 -22.74 -9.48
CA ARG A 308 27.31 -22.84 -10.87
C ARG A 308 26.68 -24.18 -11.22
N SER A 309 26.40 -25.06 -10.25
CA SER A 309 25.83 -26.40 -10.44
C SER A 309 24.30 -26.42 -10.66
N ASP A 310 23.58 -25.31 -10.40
CA ASP A 310 22.12 -25.20 -10.59
C ASP A 310 21.76 -24.27 -11.76
N GLN A 311 22.19 -24.68 -12.98
CA GLN A 311 21.71 -24.07 -14.24
C GLN A 311 20.32 -24.62 -14.61
N GLY A 312 19.32 -24.32 -13.78
CA GLY A 312 17.92 -24.50 -14.09
C GLY A 312 17.24 -23.15 -14.17
N ALA A 313 16.95 -22.70 -15.39
CA ALA A 313 16.13 -21.54 -15.76
C ALA A 313 16.31 -20.30 -14.87
N LEU A 314 17.11 -19.37 -15.34
CA LEU A 314 17.01 -17.95 -14.94
C LEU A 314 15.59 -17.45 -15.23
N CYS A 315 14.99 -16.68 -14.33
CA CYS A 315 13.72 -15.99 -14.56
C CYS A 315 13.76 -15.10 -15.80
#